data_7ce8084a55f1edfaffa67b016558436b
#
_entry.id   7ce8084a55f1edfaffa67b016558436b
#
_cell.length_a   1.000
_cell.length_b   1.000
_cell.length_c   1.000
_cell.angle_alpha   90.00
_cell.angle_beta   90.00
_cell.angle_gamma   90.00
#
_symmetry.space_group_name_H-M   'P 1'
#
loop_
_entity.id
_entity.type
_entity.pdbx_description
1 polymer ?
#
loop_
_entity_poly.entity_id
_entity_poly.type
_entity_poly.pdbx_seq_one_letter_code
_entity_poly.pdbx_strand_id
1 'polypeptide(L)'
;DGQWMLPAFIDSHTHLLSAKDRVDEFEMRMRGKSYEAIAKAGGGILNSAKAMAQASESDLIKGLLAKLSVARKTGTAAIEIKSGYGLSVDSELKMLRVIQAVKEASTMPIAATFLGAHAVPEGYSREAYMDLVIDDMLPIIAKEGLADFVDIFCEDGYFTNEDLTRLASAASHWNLPLKSHVNQFTSTGGLQASLASNALSVDHLEVLTDQDLNDLTTHFQQGKTCMPVALPLCSLYLKIPYTPGRKIIDANLPLAIASDCNPGSAPSSNLCLAWGL
;
A
#
# COMPACT_ATOMS: atom_id res chain seq x y z
N ASP A 1 -30.43 -21.00 13.29
CA ASP A 1 -29.72 -22.26 13.14
C ASP A 1 -28.31 -22.24 13.79
N GLY A 2 -28.05 -21.37 14.78
CA GLY A 2 -26.82 -21.36 15.56
C GLY A 2 -25.62 -20.69 14.88
N GLN A 3 -25.82 -19.96 13.81
CA GLN A 3 -24.77 -19.18 13.13
C GLN A 3 -24.81 -17.72 13.57
N TRP A 4 -23.63 -17.08 13.63
CA TRP A 4 -23.49 -15.66 13.89
C TRP A 4 -23.41 -14.89 12.59
N MET A 5 -24.07 -13.73 12.52
CA MET A 5 -23.91 -12.77 11.44
C MET A 5 -23.09 -11.59 11.96
N LEU A 6 -21.95 -11.34 11.33
CA LEU A 6 -21.06 -10.22 11.64
C LEU A 6 -20.91 -9.32 10.41
N PRO A 7 -20.59 -8.03 10.58
CA PRO A 7 -20.13 -7.20 9.47
C PRO A 7 -18.94 -7.86 8.78
N ALA A 8 -18.93 -7.86 7.45
CA ALA A 8 -17.81 -8.38 6.69
C ALA A 8 -16.61 -7.42 6.75
N PHE A 9 -15.40 -7.96 6.54
CA PHE A 9 -14.19 -7.16 6.53
C PHE A 9 -14.05 -6.33 5.25
N ILE A 10 -13.46 -5.14 5.40
CA ILE A 10 -13.00 -4.28 4.30
C ILE A 10 -11.49 -4.20 4.42
N ASP A 11 -10.76 -4.70 3.42
CA ASP A 11 -9.31 -4.65 3.38
C ASP A 11 -8.86 -3.39 2.65
N SER A 12 -8.50 -2.37 3.40
CA SER A 12 -8.24 -1.03 2.87
C SER A 12 -6.79 -0.81 2.40
N HIS A 13 -5.94 -1.85 2.42
CA HIS A 13 -4.56 -1.74 2.01
C HIS A 13 -4.02 -3.09 1.55
N THR A 14 -3.86 -3.27 0.23
CA THR A 14 -3.22 -4.47 -0.32
C THR A 14 -2.39 -4.17 -1.56
N HIS A 15 -1.34 -4.97 -1.77
CA HIS A 15 -0.62 -5.12 -3.04
C HIS A 15 -0.94 -6.49 -3.63
N LEU A 16 -2.22 -6.84 -3.69
CA LEU A 16 -2.69 -8.17 -4.03
C LEU A 16 -2.28 -8.58 -5.46
N LEU A 17 -2.17 -7.61 -6.39
CA LEU A 17 -1.69 -7.85 -7.75
C LEU A 17 -0.18 -8.00 -7.77
N SER A 18 0.29 -9.23 -7.91
CA SER A 18 1.70 -9.56 -8.11
C SER A 18 1.85 -10.67 -9.14
N ALA A 19 2.91 -10.62 -9.96
CA ALA A 19 3.16 -11.58 -11.03
C ALA A 19 3.70 -12.92 -10.52
N LYS A 20 4.37 -12.92 -9.36
CA LYS A 20 4.87 -14.14 -8.71
C LYS A 20 4.96 -13.97 -7.20
N ASP A 21 5.03 -15.09 -6.50
CA ASP A 21 5.36 -15.12 -5.08
C ASP A 21 6.87 -14.94 -4.87
N ARG A 22 7.28 -14.58 -3.63
CA ARG A 22 8.67 -14.34 -3.26
C ARG A 22 9.15 -15.36 -2.22
N VAL A 23 8.91 -16.65 -2.51
CA VAL A 23 9.21 -17.79 -1.61
C VAL A 23 10.69 -17.87 -1.28
N ASP A 24 11.57 -17.66 -2.28
CA ASP A 24 13.03 -17.68 -2.06
C ASP A 24 13.47 -16.61 -1.04
N GLU A 25 12.85 -15.43 -1.08
CA GLU A 25 13.12 -14.35 -0.12
C GLU A 25 12.58 -14.70 1.28
N PHE A 26 11.45 -15.42 1.35
CA PHE A 26 10.96 -15.96 2.60
C PHE A 26 11.97 -16.93 3.23
N GLU A 27 12.51 -17.87 2.44
CA GLU A 27 13.57 -18.77 2.93
C GLU A 27 14.80 -18.02 3.43
N MET A 28 15.27 -16.98 2.68
CA MET A 28 16.39 -16.15 3.12
C MET A 28 16.09 -15.48 4.47
N ARG A 29 14.88 -14.98 4.65
CA ARG A 29 14.41 -14.37 5.91
C ARG A 29 14.38 -15.37 7.05
N MET A 30 13.86 -16.56 6.83
CA MET A 30 13.86 -17.63 7.82
C MET A 30 15.28 -18.06 8.23
N ARG A 31 16.26 -17.89 7.35
CA ARG A 31 17.69 -18.08 7.61
C ARG A 31 18.36 -16.86 8.29
N GLY A 32 17.58 -15.84 8.69
CA GLY A 32 18.06 -14.66 9.42
C GLY A 32 18.63 -13.54 8.54
N LYS A 33 18.41 -13.54 7.24
CA LYS A 33 18.81 -12.42 6.37
C LYS A 33 17.89 -11.22 6.63
N SER A 34 18.49 -10.02 6.72
CA SER A 34 17.74 -8.77 6.85
C SER A 34 17.05 -8.40 5.53
N TYR A 35 16.05 -7.52 5.61
CA TYR A 35 15.35 -6.97 4.44
C TYR A 35 16.34 -6.34 3.44
N GLU A 36 17.28 -5.54 3.95
CA GLU A 36 18.33 -4.90 3.12
C GLU A 36 19.25 -5.92 2.44
N ALA A 37 19.65 -7.00 3.15
CA ALA A 37 20.48 -8.05 2.57
C ALA A 37 19.76 -8.80 1.45
N ILE A 38 18.44 -9.00 1.57
CA ILE A 38 17.60 -9.62 0.54
C ILE A 38 17.49 -8.69 -0.67
N ALA A 39 17.26 -7.39 -0.45
CA ALA A 39 17.19 -6.39 -1.51
C ALA A 39 18.52 -6.31 -2.30
N LYS A 40 19.66 -6.27 -1.60
CA LYS A 40 21.01 -6.29 -2.22
C LYS A 40 21.31 -7.57 -3.01
N ALA A 41 20.66 -8.69 -2.66
CA ALA A 41 20.78 -9.96 -3.42
C ALA A 41 19.86 -9.99 -4.66
N GLY A 42 19.25 -8.88 -5.05
CA GLY A 42 18.36 -8.78 -6.22
C GLY A 42 16.90 -9.13 -5.93
N GLY A 43 16.53 -9.25 -4.65
CA GLY A 43 15.15 -9.39 -4.19
C GLY A 43 14.44 -8.03 -4.08
N GLY A 44 13.31 -8.03 -3.42
CA GLY A 44 12.55 -6.81 -3.15
C GLY A 44 11.60 -6.39 -4.28
N ILE A 45 11.21 -5.12 -4.23
CA ILE A 45 10.24 -4.51 -5.16
C ILE A 45 10.75 -4.57 -6.61
N LEU A 46 12.06 -4.35 -6.84
CA LEU A 46 12.67 -4.39 -8.18
C LEU A 46 12.56 -5.77 -8.84
N ASN A 47 12.67 -6.85 -8.06
CA ASN A 47 12.47 -8.22 -8.57
C ASN A 47 10.99 -8.44 -8.97
N SER A 48 10.05 -7.94 -8.18
CA SER A 48 8.63 -7.96 -8.53
C SER A 48 8.34 -7.18 -9.81
N ALA A 49 8.99 -6.03 -10.01
CA ALA A 49 8.83 -5.21 -11.22
C ALA A 49 9.34 -5.93 -12.48
N LYS A 50 10.49 -6.59 -12.41
CA LYS A 50 10.99 -7.42 -13.52
C LYS A 50 10.02 -8.52 -13.90
N ALA A 51 9.43 -9.20 -12.92
CA ALA A 51 8.41 -10.23 -13.17
C ALA A 51 7.10 -9.62 -13.73
N MET A 52 6.68 -8.47 -13.23
CA MET A 52 5.48 -7.78 -13.69
C MET A 52 5.60 -7.34 -15.15
N ALA A 53 6.77 -6.83 -15.56
CA ALA A 53 7.02 -6.42 -16.93
C ALA A 53 6.84 -7.58 -17.93
N GLN A 54 7.23 -8.80 -17.53
CA GLN A 54 7.19 -10.01 -18.36
C GLN A 54 5.84 -10.73 -18.36
N ALA A 55 5.01 -10.53 -17.33
CA ALA A 55 3.75 -11.25 -17.18
C ALA A 55 2.70 -10.76 -18.19
N SER A 56 1.93 -11.70 -18.74
CA SER A 56 0.78 -11.37 -19.58
C SER A 56 -0.38 -10.84 -18.75
N GLU A 57 -1.18 -9.93 -19.31
CA GLU A 57 -2.40 -9.44 -18.64
C GLU A 57 -3.37 -10.58 -18.30
N SER A 58 -3.50 -11.55 -19.17
CA SER A 58 -4.35 -12.73 -18.96
C SER A 58 -3.94 -13.54 -17.73
N ASP A 59 -2.63 -13.73 -17.52
CA ASP A 59 -2.15 -14.47 -16.35
C ASP A 59 -2.27 -13.65 -15.08
N LEU A 60 -2.05 -12.34 -15.16
CA LEU A 60 -2.25 -11.40 -14.04
C LEU A 60 -3.73 -11.36 -13.61
N ILE A 61 -4.68 -11.30 -14.55
CA ILE A 61 -6.12 -11.35 -14.26
C ILE A 61 -6.49 -12.67 -13.57
N LYS A 62 -6.05 -13.82 -14.10
CA LYS A 62 -6.30 -15.13 -13.49
C LYS A 62 -5.73 -15.22 -12.08
N GLY A 63 -4.48 -14.76 -11.90
CA GLY A 63 -3.81 -14.75 -10.60
C GLY A 63 -4.53 -13.86 -9.58
N LEU A 64 -4.95 -12.67 -9.98
CA LEU A 64 -5.66 -11.74 -9.11
C LEU A 64 -7.05 -12.29 -8.72
N LEU A 65 -7.81 -12.85 -9.64
CA LEU A 65 -9.10 -13.50 -9.35
C LEU A 65 -8.96 -14.65 -8.34
N ALA A 66 -7.91 -15.46 -8.48
CA ALA A 66 -7.61 -16.52 -7.53
C ALA A 66 -7.32 -15.99 -6.12
N LYS A 67 -6.51 -14.94 -6.00
CA LYS A 67 -6.20 -14.28 -4.72
C LYS A 67 -7.43 -13.62 -4.09
N LEU A 68 -8.29 -12.97 -4.88
CA LEU A 68 -9.57 -12.44 -4.41
C LEU A 68 -10.49 -13.55 -3.86
N SER A 69 -10.51 -14.71 -4.49
CA SER A 69 -11.26 -15.86 -3.98
C SER A 69 -10.76 -16.32 -2.61
N VAL A 70 -9.44 -16.25 -2.36
CA VAL A 70 -8.85 -16.56 -1.05
C VAL A 70 -9.27 -15.51 -0.01
N ALA A 71 -9.12 -14.22 -0.31
CA ALA A 71 -9.53 -13.13 0.58
C ALA A 71 -11.02 -13.23 0.95
N ARG A 72 -11.88 -13.53 -0.03
CA ARG A 72 -13.32 -13.71 0.20
C ARG A 72 -13.63 -14.87 1.16
N LYS A 73 -12.89 -15.98 1.06
CA LYS A 73 -13.07 -17.14 1.95
C LYS A 73 -12.70 -16.84 3.40
N THR A 74 -11.88 -15.83 3.65
CA THR A 74 -11.51 -15.36 4.99
C THR A 74 -12.36 -14.19 5.49
N GLY A 75 -13.46 -13.86 4.79
CA GLY A 75 -14.45 -12.88 5.25
C GLY A 75 -14.31 -11.48 4.67
N THR A 76 -13.41 -11.24 3.73
CA THR A 76 -13.26 -9.94 3.05
C THR A 76 -14.37 -9.74 2.03
N ALA A 77 -15.13 -8.64 2.13
CA ALA A 77 -16.23 -8.31 1.23
C ALA A 77 -15.96 -7.09 0.32
N ALA A 78 -14.98 -6.27 0.65
CA ALA A 78 -14.48 -5.20 -0.20
C ALA A 78 -12.96 -5.07 0.00
N ILE A 79 -12.25 -4.62 -1.03
CA ILE A 79 -10.79 -4.60 -1.01
C ILE A 79 -10.24 -3.43 -1.81
N GLU A 80 -9.14 -2.86 -1.33
CA GLU A 80 -8.32 -1.93 -2.08
C GLU A 80 -7.11 -2.67 -2.65
N ILE A 81 -6.78 -2.40 -3.92
CA ILE A 81 -5.66 -3.03 -4.63
C ILE A 81 -4.78 -1.94 -5.24
N LYS A 82 -3.51 -1.95 -4.86
CA LYS A 82 -2.51 -1.00 -5.35
C LYS A 82 -1.77 -1.53 -6.57
N SER A 83 -1.36 -0.64 -7.46
CA SER A 83 -0.24 -0.86 -8.38
C SER A 83 1.10 -0.78 -7.62
N GLY A 84 2.20 -0.39 -8.27
CA GLY A 84 3.47 -0.14 -7.59
C GLY A 84 4.52 -1.24 -7.75
N TYR A 85 4.20 -2.29 -8.49
CA TYR A 85 5.19 -3.26 -8.97
C TYR A 85 5.47 -3.13 -10.47
N GLY A 86 5.03 -2.05 -11.12
CA GLY A 86 5.33 -1.77 -12.51
C GLY A 86 6.62 -1.01 -12.69
N LEU A 87 6.81 0.05 -11.92
CA LEU A 87 7.95 0.98 -11.90
C LEU A 87 8.33 1.54 -13.28
N SER A 88 7.40 1.55 -14.22
CA SER A 88 7.49 2.16 -15.54
C SER A 88 6.10 2.52 -16.03
N VAL A 89 5.98 3.46 -16.97
CA VAL A 89 4.70 3.90 -17.52
C VAL A 89 3.86 2.70 -17.98
N ASP A 90 4.42 1.89 -18.89
CA ASP A 90 3.68 0.76 -19.47
C ASP A 90 3.26 -0.28 -18.43
N SER A 91 4.14 -0.58 -17.47
CA SER A 91 3.86 -1.62 -16.48
C SER A 91 2.90 -1.16 -15.38
N GLU A 92 2.96 0.11 -14.95
CA GLU A 92 1.99 0.67 -13.99
C GLU A 92 0.59 0.77 -14.61
N LEU A 93 0.50 1.25 -15.86
CA LEU A 93 -0.76 1.28 -16.62
C LEU A 93 -1.32 -0.13 -16.83
N LYS A 94 -0.46 -1.11 -17.17
CA LYS A 94 -0.85 -2.52 -17.29
C LYS A 94 -1.44 -3.03 -15.97
N MET A 95 -0.80 -2.77 -14.84
CA MET A 95 -1.32 -3.18 -13.52
C MET A 95 -2.71 -2.59 -13.26
N LEU A 96 -2.88 -1.29 -13.45
CA LEU A 96 -4.16 -0.63 -13.20
C LEU A 96 -5.26 -1.11 -14.17
N ARG A 97 -4.94 -1.36 -15.43
CA ARG A 97 -5.89 -1.93 -16.41
C ARG A 97 -6.30 -3.36 -16.03
N VAL A 98 -5.36 -4.17 -15.52
CA VAL A 98 -5.67 -5.51 -14.96
C VAL A 98 -6.61 -5.39 -13.75
N ILE A 99 -6.34 -4.45 -12.83
CA ILE A 99 -7.22 -4.20 -11.67
C ILE A 99 -8.61 -3.79 -12.16
N GLN A 100 -8.71 -2.90 -13.14
CA GLN A 100 -9.99 -2.46 -13.71
C GLN A 100 -10.75 -3.63 -14.37
N ALA A 101 -10.09 -4.45 -15.16
CA ALA A 101 -10.71 -5.63 -15.77
C ALA A 101 -11.26 -6.61 -14.71
N VAL A 102 -10.53 -6.80 -13.61
CA VAL A 102 -10.99 -7.64 -12.49
C VAL A 102 -12.13 -6.96 -11.70
N LYS A 103 -12.09 -5.64 -11.52
CA LYS A 103 -13.18 -4.86 -10.90
C LYS A 103 -14.49 -5.04 -11.66
N GLU A 104 -14.46 -5.04 -13.00
CA GLU A 104 -15.62 -5.25 -13.85
C GLU A 104 -16.14 -6.71 -13.81
N ALA A 105 -15.24 -7.67 -13.68
CA ALA A 105 -15.58 -9.10 -13.63
C ALA A 105 -15.99 -9.59 -12.23
N SER A 106 -15.70 -8.83 -11.16
CA SER A 106 -15.90 -9.22 -9.76
C SER A 106 -17.21 -8.69 -9.20
N THR A 107 -17.86 -9.49 -8.34
CA THR A 107 -18.96 -9.02 -7.50
C THR A 107 -18.50 -8.37 -6.20
N MET A 108 -17.20 -8.46 -5.87
CA MET A 108 -16.60 -7.80 -4.72
C MET A 108 -16.26 -6.36 -5.12
N PRO A 109 -16.69 -5.34 -4.37
CA PRO A 109 -16.22 -3.97 -4.56
C PRO A 109 -14.70 -3.88 -4.45
N ILE A 110 -14.07 -3.27 -5.45
CA ILE A 110 -12.62 -3.08 -5.53
C ILE A 110 -12.35 -1.59 -5.71
N ALA A 111 -11.48 -1.03 -4.87
CA ALA A 111 -10.88 0.27 -5.08
C ALA A 111 -9.47 0.08 -5.67
N ALA A 112 -9.13 0.87 -6.69
CA ALA A 112 -7.82 0.85 -7.34
C ALA A 112 -6.98 2.02 -6.83
N THR A 113 -5.73 1.76 -6.44
CA THR A 113 -4.79 2.79 -5.99
C THR A 113 -3.55 2.82 -6.87
N PHE A 114 -3.23 3.99 -7.40
CA PHE A 114 -1.98 4.19 -8.11
C PHE A 114 -0.84 4.44 -7.12
N LEU A 115 0.12 3.53 -7.07
CA LEU A 115 1.33 3.60 -6.24
C LEU A 115 2.60 3.60 -7.11
N GLY A 116 2.68 4.46 -8.12
CA GLY A 116 3.89 4.60 -8.94
C GLY A 116 5.12 4.95 -8.10
N ALA A 117 4.93 5.76 -7.07
CA ALA A 117 5.97 6.15 -6.12
C ALA A 117 6.20 5.09 -5.01
N HIS A 118 6.49 3.84 -5.38
CA HIS A 118 6.74 2.73 -4.46
C HIS A 118 8.24 2.45 -4.28
N ALA A 119 9.01 2.51 -5.35
CA ALA A 119 10.49 2.43 -5.34
C ALA A 119 11.05 3.12 -6.58
N VAL A 120 12.29 3.56 -6.51
CA VAL A 120 12.98 4.14 -7.67
C VAL A 120 13.60 3.00 -8.51
N PRO A 121 13.26 2.86 -9.80
CA PRO A 121 13.84 1.84 -10.65
C PRO A 121 15.30 2.13 -10.99
N GLU A 122 16.04 1.07 -11.34
CA GLU A 122 17.44 1.19 -11.79
C GLU A 122 17.54 2.17 -12.98
N GLY A 123 18.55 3.05 -12.95
CA GLY A 123 18.83 4.01 -14.02
C GLY A 123 18.13 5.36 -13.88
N TYR A 124 17.29 5.56 -12.88
CA TYR A 124 16.68 6.85 -12.60
C TYR A 124 17.25 7.47 -11.30
N SER A 125 17.34 8.81 -11.28
CA SER A 125 17.37 9.53 -10.01
C SER A 125 15.95 9.57 -9.42
N ARG A 126 15.83 9.80 -8.11
CA ARG A 126 14.51 9.92 -7.46
C ARG A 126 13.68 11.05 -8.08
N GLU A 127 14.30 12.21 -8.32
CA GLU A 127 13.65 13.37 -8.91
C GLU A 127 13.13 13.07 -10.32
N ALA A 128 13.98 12.49 -11.20
CA ALA A 128 13.58 12.16 -12.57
C ALA A 128 12.46 11.11 -12.60
N TYR A 129 12.47 10.17 -11.64
CA TYR A 129 11.39 9.19 -11.56
C TYR A 129 10.09 9.80 -11.03
N MET A 130 10.16 10.73 -10.07
CA MET A 130 8.98 11.48 -9.61
C MET A 130 8.38 12.35 -10.72
N ASP A 131 9.21 12.95 -11.56
CA ASP A 131 8.74 13.69 -12.74
C ASP A 131 7.97 12.73 -13.68
N LEU A 132 8.51 11.54 -13.96
CA LEU A 132 7.83 10.50 -14.76
C LEU A 132 6.47 10.08 -14.14
N VAL A 133 6.42 9.91 -12.82
CA VAL A 133 5.19 9.54 -12.10
C VAL A 133 4.13 10.65 -12.23
N ILE A 134 4.54 11.92 -12.05
CA ILE A 134 3.63 13.06 -12.01
C ILE A 134 3.22 13.52 -13.40
N ASP A 135 4.18 13.62 -14.33
CA ASP A 135 3.96 14.29 -15.61
C ASP A 135 3.52 13.33 -16.73
N ASP A 136 3.92 12.04 -16.64
CA ASP A 136 3.58 11.05 -17.67
C ASP A 136 2.52 10.05 -17.19
N MET A 137 2.71 9.40 -16.02
CA MET A 137 1.79 8.35 -15.57
C MET A 137 0.46 8.93 -15.09
N LEU A 138 0.49 9.84 -14.13
CA LEU A 138 -0.71 10.37 -13.45
C LEU A 138 -1.74 10.97 -14.41
N PRO A 139 -1.38 11.77 -15.43
CA PRO A 139 -2.36 12.31 -16.38
C PRO A 139 -3.07 11.24 -17.22
N ILE A 140 -2.37 10.16 -17.60
CA ILE A 140 -2.97 9.05 -18.34
C ILE A 140 -3.95 8.30 -17.44
N ILE A 141 -3.51 7.97 -16.21
CA ILE A 141 -4.32 7.25 -15.21
C ILE A 141 -5.60 8.00 -14.90
N ALA A 142 -5.51 9.31 -14.69
CA ALA A 142 -6.66 10.15 -14.39
C ALA A 142 -7.63 10.26 -15.57
N LYS A 143 -7.12 10.46 -16.79
CA LYS A 143 -7.95 10.55 -18.01
C LYS A 143 -8.66 9.24 -18.35
N GLU A 144 -8.00 8.09 -18.10
CA GLU A 144 -8.61 6.76 -18.33
C GLU A 144 -9.46 6.31 -17.14
N GLY A 145 -9.46 7.03 -16.01
CA GLY A 145 -10.22 6.67 -14.81
C GLY A 145 -9.77 5.35 -14.17
N LEU A 146 -8.45 5.07 -14.22
CA LEU A 146 -7.88 3.78 -13.81
C LEU A 146 -7.67 3.64 -12.31
N ALA A 147 -7.68 4.74 -11.55
CA ALA A 147 -7.44 4.73 -10.12
C ALA A 147 -8.48 5.57 -9.36
N ASP A 148 -8.85 5.10 -8.18
CA ASP A 148 -9.71 5.81 -7.22
C ASP A 148 -8.85 6.67 -6.26
N PHE A 149 -7.58 6.30 -6.03
CA PHE A 149 -6.63 6.96 -5.12
C PHE A 149 -5.23 6.98 -5.70
N VAL A 150 -4.39 7.88 -5.17
CA VAL A 150 -2.92 7.83 -5.33
C VAL A 150 -2.26 7.52 -4.00
N ASP A 151 -1.04 6.95 -4.05
CA ASP A 151 -0.29 6.59 -2.86
C ASP A 151 1.22 6.77 -3.08
N ILE A 152 1.98 6.90 -2.01
CA ILE A 152 3.42 7.07 -2.01
C ILE A 152 4.05 6.36 -0.82
N PHE A 153 5.20 5.71 -1.02
CA PHE A 153 6.03 5.18 0.05
C PHE A 153 7.05 6.24 0.49
N CYS A 154 6.65 7.05 1.47
CA CYS A 154 7.48 8.11 2.04
C CYS A 154 8.25 7.58 3.25
N GLU A 155 9.50 7.16 3.02
CA GLU A 155 10.35 6.49 4.00
C GLU A 155 11.83 6.76 3.70
N ASP A 156 12.70 6.64 4.69
CA ASP A 156 14.14 6.80 4.50
C ASP A 156 14.68 5.82 3.45
N GLY A 157 15.45 6.33 2.51
CA GLY A 157 15.96 5.57 1.37
C GLY A 157 14.96 5.35 0.21
N TYR A 158 13.72 5.84 0.32
CA TYR A 158 12.70 5.81 -0.72
C TYR A 158 12.30 7.22 -1.16
N PHE A 159 11.05 7.63 -0.97
CA PHE A 159 10.58 8.97 -1.33
C PHE A 159 10.53 9.88 -0.10
N THR A 160 10.68 11.19 -0.35
CA THR A 160 10.76 12.22 0.69
C THR A 160 9.41 12.89 0.94
N ASN A 161 9.35 13.70 2.01
CA ASN A 161 8.20 14.56 2.32
C ASN A 161 7.92 15.57 1.20
N GLU A 162 8.95 16.03 0.49
CA GLU A 162 8.82 16.91 -0.67
C GLU A 162 8.17 16.18 -1.84
N ASP A 163 8.59 14.94 -2.13
CA ASP A 163 7.99 14.10 -3.17
C ASP A 163 6.51 13.83 -2.86
N LEU A 164 6.17 13.55 -1.60
CA LEU A 164 4.80 13.38 -1.15
C LEU A 164 3.96 14.64 -1.41
N THR A 165 4.47 15.81 -1.06
CA THR A 165 3.77 17.08 -1.25
C THR A 165 3.59 17.39 -2.74
N ARG A 166 4.60 17.11 -3.58
CA ARG A 166 4.52 17.26 -5.04
C ARG A 166 3.45 16.34 -5.63
N LEU A 167 3.45 15.05 -5.26
CA LEU A 167 2.45 14.10 -5.74
C LEU A 167 1.04 14.50 -5.30
N ALA A 168 0.86 14.88 -4.03
CA ALA A 168 -0.42 15.33 -3.49
C ALA A 168 -0.98 16.53 -4.27
N SER A 169 -0.12 17.53 -4.54
CA SER A 169 -0.48 18.70 -5.33
C SER A 169 -0.91 18.32 -6.75
N ALA A 170 -0.15 17.47 -7.43
CA ALA A 170 -0.48 17.00 -8.78
C ALA A 170 -1.78 16.18 -8.81
N ALA A 171 -1.97 15.26 -7.85
CA ALA A 171 -3.15 14.41 -7.76
C ALA A 171 -4.43 15.22 -7.48
N SER A 172 -4.32 16.30 -6.71
CA SER A 172 -5.47 17.18 -6.41
C SER A 172 -6.06 17.83 -7.66
N HIS A 173 -5.25 18.13 -8.69
CA HIS A 173 -5.73 18.66 -9.98
C HIS A 173 -6.61 17.65 -10.73
N TRP A 174 -6.46 16.38 -10.43
CA TRP A 174 -7.23 15.28 -11.03
C TRP A 174 -8.32 14.76 -10.10
N ASN A 175 -8.55 15.39 -8.94
CA ASN A 175 -9.49 14.94 -7.90
C ASN A 175 -9.21 13.51 -7.42
N LEU A 176 -7.95 13.10 -7.38
CA LEU A 176 -7.50 11.81 -6.84
C LEU A 176 -7.03 12.02 -5.39
N PRO A 177 -7.73 11.47 -4.38
CA PRO A 177 -7.32 11.56 -2.98
C PRO A 177 -6.00 10.84 -2.74
N LEU A 178 -5.18 11.39 -1.83
CA LEU A 178 -3.91 10.83 -1.42
C LEU A 178 -4.09 9.82 -0.28
N LYS A 179 -3.39 8.70 -0.36
CA LYS A 179 -3.02 7.79 0.73
C LYS A 179 -1.50 7.85 0.89
N SER A 180 -0.96 7.35 2.00
CA SER A 180 0.51 7.32 2.16
C SER A 180 0.97 6.19 3.06
N HIS A 181 2.06 5.50 2.65
CA HIS A 181 2.84 4.63 3.51
C HIS A 181 3.87 5.50 4.22
N VAL A 182 3.79 5.59 5.53
CA VAL A 182 4.67 6.43 6.35
C VAL A 182 5.00 5.77 7.68
N ASN A 183 6.15 6.10 8.23
CA ASN A 183 6.55 5.68 9.58
C ASN A 183 6.57 4.14 9.77
N GLN A 184 6.93 3.39 8.71
CA GLN A 184 7.10 1.94 8.80
C GLN A 184 8.40 1.58 9.52
N PHE A 185 9.51 2.20 9.13
CA PHE A 185 10.83 1.94 9.69
C PHE A 185 11.41 3.13 10.43
N THR A 186 11.08 4.36 10.00
CA THR A 186 11.59 5.63 10.55
C THR A 186 10.49 6.68 10.58
N SER A 187 10.58 7.63 11.53
CA SER A 187 9.73 8.83 11.55
C SER A 187 10.51 10.00 10.94
N THR A 188 10.31 10.22 9.64
CA THR A 188 10.99 11.27 8.86
C THR A 188 10.16 12.54 8.67
N GLY A 189 8.98 12.62 9.29
CA GLY A 189 8.02 13.72 9.07
C GLY A 189 7.00 13.43 7.95
N GLY A 190 6.97 12.19 7.43
CA GLY A 190 6.01 11.76 6.41
C GLY A 190 4.56 11.86 6.87
N LEU A 191 4.30 11.57 8.16
CA LEU A 191 2.97 11.75 8.75
C LEU A 191 2.54 13.23 8.70
N GLN A 192 3.40 14.16 9.12
CA GLN A 192 3.09 15.60 9.10
C GLN A 192 2.84 16.10 7.68
N ALA A 193 3.66 15.67 6.71
CA ALA A 193 3.48 16.00 5.30
C ALA A 193 2.14 15.45 4.75
N SER A 194 1.75 14.24 5.16
CA SER A 194 0.46 13.63 4.80
C SER A 194 -0.72 14.42 5.36
N LEU A 195 -0.67 14.79 6.65
CA LEU A 195 -1.71 15.60 7.29
C LEU A 195 -1.84 16.99 6.64
N ALA A 196 -0.71 17.64 6.32
CA ALA A 196 -0.70 18.92 5.62
C ALA A 196 -1.26 18.84 4.20
N SER A 197 -1.10 17.68 3.55
CA SER A 197 -1.60 17.39 2.21
C SER A 197 -3.04 16.85 2.19
N ASN A 198 -3.72 16.81 3.34
CA ASN A 198 -5.06 16.24 3.51
C ASN A 198 -5.16 14.79 3.00
N ALA A 199 -4.18 13.96 3.31
CA ALA A 199 -4.23 12.55 2.97
C ALA A 199 -5.45 11.86 3.58
N LEU A 200 -6.07 10.95 2.85
CA LEU A 200 -7.22 10.16 3.29
C LEU A 200 -6.82 9.17 4.40
N SER A 201 -5.64 8.57 4.27
CA SER A 201 -5.08 7.67 5.27
C SER A 201 -3.55 7.80 5.37
N VAL A 202 -3.05 7.41 6.54
CA VAL A 202 -1.63 7.19 6.83
C VAL A 202 -1.48 5.75 7.28
N ASP A 203 -0.77 4.97 6.49
CA ASP A 203 -0.74 3.53 6.60
C ASP A 203 0.64 3.10 7.14
N HIS A 204 0.72 2.01 7.92
CA HIS A 204 1.83 1.49 8.71
C HIS A 204 1.89 2.03 10.14
N LEU A 205 2.63 3.10 10.40
CA LEU A 205 2.78 3.73 11.72
C LEU A 205 3.41 2.82 12.79
N GLU A 206 4.25 1.84 12.40
CA GLU A 206 5.00 1.01 13.35
C GLU A 206 5.93 1.89 14.21
N VAL A 207 6.47 2.96 13.62
CA VAL A 207 7.25 3.99 14.32
C VAL A 207 6.38 5.22 14.54
N LEU A 208 5.59 5.22 15.61
CA LEU A 208 4.74 6.37 16.00
C LEU A 208 5.34 7.05 17.22
N THR A 209 5.90 8.24 17.04
CA THR A 209 6.42 9.06 18.14
C THR A 209 5.28 9.74 18.92
N ASP A 210 5.56 10.27 20.11
CA ASP A 210 4.56 11.02 20.86
C ASP A 210 4.19 12.33 20.13
N GLN A 211 5.13 12.91 19.37
CA GLN A 211 4.85 14.09 18.53
C GLN A 211 3.91 13.72 17.38
N ASP A 212 4.14 12.59 16.71
CA ASP A 212 3.25 12.08 15.63
C ASP A 212 1.81 11.88 16.14
N LEU A 213 1.68 11.31 17.34
CA LEU A 213 0.37 11.09 17.96
C LEU A 213 -0.33 12.42 18.31
N ASN A 214 0.43 13.41 18.81
CA ASN A 214 -0.09 14.74 19.10
C ASN A 214 -0.55 15.47 17.83
N ASP A 215 0.23 15.39 16.75
CA ASP A 215 -0.10 16.03 15.48
C ASP A 215 -1.37 15.41 14.88
N LEU A 216 -1.47 14.09 14.90
CA LEU A 216 -2.66 13.35 14.45
C LEU A 216 -3.89 13.73 15.29
N THR A 217 -3.75 13.77 16.63
CA THR A 217 -4.84 14.17 17.55
C THR A 217 -5.29 15.60 17.28
N THR A 218 -4.34 16.53 17.10
CA THR A 218 -4.63 17.93 16.79
C THR A 218 -5.38 18.05 15.46
N HIS A 219 -4.99 17.29 14.44
CA HIS A 219 -5.64 17.26 13.14
C HIS A 219 -7.12 16.85 13.26
N PHE A 220 -7.44 15.81 14.03
CA PHE A 220 -8.81 15.38 14.29
C PHE A 220 -9.60 16.41 15.12
N GLN A 221 -8.98 17.04 16.12
CA GLN A 221 -9.61 18.09 16.91
C GLN A 221 -10.00 19.33 16.07
N GLN A 222 -9.29 19.57 14.98
CA GLN A 222 -9.62 20.61 13.99
C GLN A 222 -10.77 20.22 13.04
N GLY A 223 -11.41 19.07 13.24
CA GLY A 223 -12.47 18.54 12.39
C GLY A 223 -12.01 17.99 11.05
N LYS A 224 -10.70 17.77 10.88
CA LYS A 224 -10.12 17.11 9.71
C LYS A 224 -10.05 15.60 9.93
N THR A 225 -9.99 14.84 8.86
CA THR A 225 -9.92 13.37 8.92
C THR A 225 -8.73 12.85 8.13
N CYS A 226 -7.99 11.94 8.74
CA CYS A 226 -6.95 11.15 8.10
C CYS A 226 -6.90 9.80 8.84
N MET A 227 -7.27 8.71 8.19
CA MET A 227 -7.41 7.42 8.85
C MET A 227 -6.04 6.79 9.13
N PRO A 228 -5.66 6.55 10.40
CA PRO A 228 -4.53 5.68 10.72
C PRO A 228 -4.87 4.23 10.36
N VAL A 229 -3.96 3.54 9.67
CA VAL A 229 -4.15 2.14 9.27
C VAL A 229 -3.00 1.28 9.77
N ALA A 230 -3.27 0.36 10.67
CA ALA A 230 -2.31 -0.62 11.14
C ALA A 230 -2.23 -1.83 10.20
N LEU A 231 -1.00 -2.33 9.98
CA LEU A 231 -0.70 -3.43 9.07
C LEU A 231 0.00 -4.59 9.82
N PRO A 232 -0.70 -5.25 10.76
CA PRO A 232 -0.05 -6.16 11.72
C PRO A 232 0.55 -7.41 11.07
N LEU A 233 0.06 -7.86 9.92
CA LEU A 233 0.66 -9.00 9.19
C LEU A 233 2.04 -8.65 8.64
N CYS A 234 2.24 -7.40 8.22
CA CYS A 234 3.55 -6.89 7.81
C CYS A 234 4.52 -6.88 8.99
N SER A 235 4.11 -6.32 10.13
CA SER A 235 4.90 -6.27 11.35
C SER A 235 5.30 -7.67 11.83
N LEU A 236 4.34 -8.62 11.85
CA LEU A 236 4.59 -10.03 12.19
C LEU A 236 5.64 -10.66 11.26
N TYR A 237 5.44 -10.53 9.95
CA TYR A 237 6.28 -11.19 8.96
C TYR A 237 7.70 -10.61 8.91
N LEU A 238 7.82 -9.29 9.02
CA LEU A 238 9.11 -8.58 9.05
C LEU A 238 9.81 -8.67 10.41
N LYS A 239 9.10 -9.08 11.48
CA LYS A 239 9.59 -9.08 12.87
C LYS A 239 10.00 -7.68 13.33
N ILE A 240 9.22 -6.68 12.96
CA ILE A 240 9.34 -5.28 13.41
C ILE A 240 8.28 -5.00 14.49
N PRO A 241 8.38 -3.89 15.24
CA PRO A 241 7.33 -3.48 16.16
C PRO A 241 5.97 -3.38 15.49
N TYR A 242 4.89 -3.64 16.24
CA TYR A 242 3.54 -3.37 15.75
C TYR A 242 3.21 -1.87 15.88
N THR A 243 2.35 -1.39 15.00
CA THR A 243 1.69 -0.09 15.18
C THR A 243 1.14 0.00 16.60
N PRO A 244 1.44 1.06 17.38
CA PRO A 244 1.01 1.16 18.79
C PRO A 244 -0.48 1.48 18.91
N GLY A 245 -1.34 0.56 18.44
CA GLY A 245 -2.78 0.74 18.33
C GLY A 245 -3.45 1.16 19.64
N ARG A 246 -2.96 0.65 20.80
CA ARG A 246 -3.50 1.04 22.11
C ARG A 246 -3.32 2.54 22.37
N LYS A 247 -2.15 3.12 22.04
CA LYS A 247 -1.91 4.57 22.18
C LYS A 247 -2.87 5.40 21.31
N ILE A 248 -3.12 4.96 20.06
CA ILE A 248 -4.02 5.62 19.12
C ILE A 248 -5.45 5.62 19.67
N ILE A 249 -5.94 4.46 20.15
CA ILE A 249 -7.28 4.32 20.70
C ILE A 249 -7.43 5.12 22.01
N ASP A 250 -6.44 5.12 22.89
CA ASP A 250 -6.46 5.89 24.15
C ASP A 250 -6.46 7.40 23.91
N ALA A 251 -5.95 7.85 22.75
CA ALA A 251 -6.06 9.24 22.28
C ALA A 251 -7.44 9.56 21.65
N ASN A 252 -8.41 8.64 21.71
CA ASN A 252 -9.74 8.74 21.09
C ASN A 252 -9.69 8.92 19.56
N LEU A 253 -8.69 8.36 18.91
CA LEU A 253 -8.57 8.34 17.46
C LEU A 253 -9.14 7.03 16.89
N PRO A 254 -9.72 7.07 15.69
CA PRO A 254 -10.08 5.85 14.97
C PRO A 254 -8.82 5.11 14.53
N LEU A 255 -8.93 3.80 14.34
CA LEU A 255 -7.87 2.96 13.80
C LEU A 255 -8.47 1.92 12.87
N ALA A 256 -8.02 1.89 11.62
CA ALA A 256 -8.33 0.79 10.70
C ALA A 256 -7.23 -0.28 10.77
N ILE A 257 -7.59 -1.51 10.40
CA ILE A 257 -6.68 -2.64 10.27
C ILE A 257 -6.79 -3.17 8.85
N ALA A 258 -5.66 -3.36 8.18
CA ALA A 258 -5.61 -3.95 6.85
C ALA A 258 -4.53 -5.04 6.78
N SER A 259 -4.55 -5.83 5.70
CA SER A 259 -3.66 -7.00 5.59
C SER A 259 -2.27 -6.65 5.07
N ASP A 260 -2.13 -5.58 4.32
CA ASP A 260 -0.93 -5.32 3.49
C ASP A 260 -0.56 -6.52 2.60
N CYS A 261 -1.56 -7.29 2.15
CA CYS A 261 -1.28 -8.53 1.44
C CYS A 261 -0.41 -8.31 0.21
N ASN A 262 0.83 -8.78 0.32
CA ASN A 262 1.85 -8.65 -0.72
C ASN A 262 2.84 -9.84 -0.65
N PRO A 263 3.57 -10.15 -1.73
CA PRO A 263 4.45 -11.32 -1.75
C PRO A 263 5.71 -11.18 -0.89
N GLY A 264 6.09 -9.97 -0.46
CA GLY A 264 7.39 -9.68 0.14
C GLY A 264 7.40 -9.49 1.65
N SER A 265 6.37 -8.86 2.19
CA SER A 265 6.32 -8.46 3.61
C SER A 265 5.05 -8.91 4.33
N ALA A 266 4.01 -9.36 3.62
CA ALA A 266 2.76 -9.84 4.21
C ALA A 266 2.03 -10.82 3.28
N PRO A 267 2.47 -12.07 3.09
CA PRO A 267 1.92 -12.98 2.09
C PRO A 267 0.59 -13.63 2.53
N SER A 268 -0.30 -12.85 3.14
CA SER A 268 -1.62 -13.31 3.60
C SER A 268 -2.66 -12.20 3.54
N SER A 269 -3.84 -12.52 3.00
CA SER A 269 -5.02 -11.64 3.02
C SER A 269 -6.01 -11.99 4.14
N ASN A 270 -5.56 -12.70 5.18
CA ASN A 270 -6.42 -13.13 6.29
C ASN A 270 -6.60 -12.01 7.32
N LEU A 271 -7.66 -11.18 7.17
CA LEU A 271 -7.97 -10.11 8.12
C LEU A 271 -8.39 -10.62 9.51
N CYS A 272 -8.91 -11.85 9.64
CA CYS A 272 -9.15 -12.44 10.97
C CYS A 272 -7.84 -12.60 11.74
N LEU A 273 -6.76 -13.04 11.05
CA LEU A 273 -5.43 -13.12 11.63
C LEU A 273 -4.88 -11.73 11.95
N ALA A 274 -5.01 -10.78 11.03
CA ALA A 274 -4.57 -9.40 11.24
C ALA A 274 -5.24 -8.76 12.46
N TRP A 275 -6.53 -9.02 12.66
CA TRP A 275 -7.29 -8.49 13.79
C TRP A 275 -6.91 -9.16 15.13
N GLY A 276 -6.42 -10.38 15.09
CA GLY A 276 -6.00 -11.11 16.28
C GLY A 276 -4.59 -10.76 16.81
N LEU A 277 -3.82 -9.96 16.05
CA LEU A 277 -2.45 -9.54 16.37
C LEU A 277 -2.43 -8.17 17.04
#